data_ede5f6736b15fff584b2899c4dfc09b3
#
_entry.id   ede5f6736b15fff584b2899c4dfc09b3
#
_cell.length_a   1.000
_cell.length_b   1.000
_cell.length_c   1.000
_cell.angle_alpha   90.00
_cell.angle_beta   90.00
_cell.angle_gamma   90.00
#
_symmetry.space_group_name_H-M   'P 1'
#
loop_
_entity.id
_entity.type
_entity.pdbx_description
1 polymer ?
#
loop_
_entity_poly.entity_id
_entity_poly.type
_entity_poly.pdbx_seq_one_letter_code
_entity_poly.pdbx_strand_id
1 'polypeptide(L)'
;IGMVHQHFKLVDVFSVLDNIILGVEPTATPFGFLQKAQARQKVMELSERYGLKVDPDAMVEDITVGMQQRTEILKMLYRDNEVLIFDEPTAVLTPQEIEELMKIMKELTKEGKSILFITHKLNEIKAVADRCTVLRKGKYVGTVDVADTSKEELSEMMVGRKVQLVMEKTPLKPGESVLTVQNLTVKSKKHGKPVVNNVSFNVHRGEIACIAGIDGNGQSELVYALTGLLKPDSGKIFLNNRDITHMSIRKRNEAGLSHIPEDRHKHGLVLDYSLENNLVLKSYFHPEFQRNGFLQFGEIRKYADDLIERFDVRSGQGAVTKARSMSGGNQQKAIIAREVDLSSDLLIAVQPTRGLDVGAIEYIRKELLAQRDAGKAVLLVSLELDEVLEVPDRILVMYEGAIVGELDPRYTTAKELGLYMAGAQRNA
;
A
#
# COMPACT_ATOMS: atom_id res chain seq x y z
N ILE A 1 2.92 29.74 -3.23
CA ILE A 1 2.55 28.45 -2.61
C ILE A 1 2.95 27.33 -3.57
N GLY A 2 3.71 26.36 -3.09
CA GLY A 2 4.07 25.14 -3.79
C GLY A 2 3.37 23.93 -3.19
N MET A 3 3.08 22.88 -4.00
CA MET A 3 2.44 21.68 -3.49
C MET A 3 3.05 20.43 -4.14
N VAL A 4 3.37 19.46 -3.33
CA VAL A 4 3.66 18.06 -3.73
C VAL A 4 2.39 17.26 -3.48
N HIS A 5 1.84 16.70 -4.54
CA HIS A 5 0.58 15.96 -4.48
C HIS A 5 0.81 14.48 -4.13
N GLN A 6 -0.18 13.86 -3.49
CA GLN A 6 -0.20 12.42 -3.19
C GLN A 6 -0.03 11.55 -4.46
N HIS A 7 -0.66 11.95 -5.56
CA HIS A 7 -0.44 11.38 -6.89
C HIS A 7 0.28 12.42 -7.74
N PHE A 8 1.51 12.13 -8.12
CA PHE A 8 2.38 13.04 -8.84
C PHE A 8 1.70 13.65 -10.07
N LYS A 9 1.95 14.94 -10.29
CA LYS A 9 1.43 15.71 -11.43
C LYS A 9 2.56 15.95 -12.43
N LEU A 10 3.24 14.86 -12.79
CA LEU A 10 4.27 14.84 -13.82
C LEU A 10 3.66 14.41 -15.16
N VAL A 11 4.27 14.86 -16.24
CA VAL A 11 3.95 14.47 -17.63
C VAL A 11 4.92 13.36 -18.01
N ASP A 12 4.42 12.14 -18.19
CA ASP A 12 5.25 10.94 -18.39
C ASP A 12 6.19 11.05 -19.59
N VAL A 13 5.71 11.62 -20.70
CA VAL A 13 6.45 11.78 -21.95
C VAL A 13 7.40 12.99 -21.97
N PHE A 14 7.63 13.66 -20.86
CA PHE A 14 8.56 14.77 -20.71
C PHE A 14 9.78 14.33 -19.90
N SER A 15 10.92 15.01 -20.13
CA SER A 15 12.10 14.85 -19.29
C SER A 15 11.86 15.38 -17.88
N VAL A 16 12.70 14.97 -16.92
CA VAL A 16 12.72 15.52 -15.56
C VAL A 16 12.85 17.05 -15.60
N LEU A 17 13.79 17.57 -16.41
CA LEU A 17 13.99 19.01 -16.55
C LEU A 17 12.75 19.71 -17.08
N ASP A 18 12.14 19.19 -18.16
CA ASP A 18 10.95 19.80 -18.76
C ASP A 18 9.76 19.81 -17.80
N ASN A 19 9.60 18.77 -16.98
CA ASN A 19 8.58 18.73 -15.91
C ASN A 19 8.82 19.79 -14.82
N ILE A 20 10.07 20.00 -14.42
CA ILE A 20 10.41 20.96 -13.34
C ILE A 20 10.12 22.40 -13.81
N ILE A 21 10.49 22.74 -15.03
CA ILE A 21 10.33 24.11 -15.55
C ILE A 21 8.96 24.40 -16.14
N LEU A 22 8.13 23.39 -16.34
CA LEU A 22 6.80 23.54 -16.96
C LEU A 22 5.96 24.63 -16.32
N GLY A 23 5.57 25.66 -17.10
CA GLY A 23 4.80 26.82 -16.67
C GLY A 23 5.60 27.94 -15.98
N VAL A 24 6.95 27.79 -15.90
CA VAL A 24 7.89 28.82 -15.42
C VAL A 24 9.17 28.80 -16.24
N GLU A 25 9.05 28.52 -17.51
CA GLU A 25 10.16 28.34 -18.44
C GLU A 25 10.99 29.63 -18.55
N PRO A 26 12.32 29.58 -18.32
CA PRO A 26 13.16 30.75 -18.52
C PRO A 26 13.29 31.05 -20.00
N THR A 27 12.96 32.28 -20.41
CA THR A 27 13.01 32.73 -21.80
C THR A 27 13.91 33.93 -21.95
N ALA A 28 14.61 33.99 -23.10
CA ALA A 28 15.41 35.15 -23.49
C ALA A 28 14.54 36.15 -24.27
N THR A 29 14.57 37.41 -23.86
CA THR A 29 13.98 38.52 -24.65
C THR A 29 14.93 38.94 -25.78
N PRO A 30 14.41 39.43 -26.93
CA PRO A 30 13.00 39.78 -27.22
C PRO A 30 12.15 38.68 -27.84
N PHE A 31 12.73 37.51 -28.19
CA PHE A 31 12.05 36.51 -29.04
C PHE A 31 11.48 35.31 -28.28
N GLY A 32 11.59 35.30 -26.93
CA GLY A 32 11.00 34.21 -26.09
C GLY A 32 11.67 32.85 -26.26
N PHE A 33 12.94 32.78 -26.69
CA PHE A 33 13.66 31.52 -26.83
C PHE A 33 13.89 30.87 -25.44
N LEU A 34 13.55 29.61 -25.33
CA LEU A 34 13.69 28.81 -24.08
C LEU A 34 15.18 28.64 -23.72
N GLN A 35 15.55 29.01 -22.48
CA GLN A 35 16.91 28.91 -21.95
C GLN A 35 17.08 27.63 -21.12
N LYS A 36 17.04 26.45 -21.76
CA LYS A 36 17.19 25.15 -21.07
C LYS A 36 18.50 25.00 -20.29
N ALA A 37 19.59 25.57 -20.78
CA ALA A 37 20.90 25.50 -20.12
C ALA A 37 20.89 26.19 -18.73
N GLN A 38 20.29 27.38 -18.64
CA GLN A 38 20.13 28.09 -17.38
C GLN A 38 19.22 27.35 -16.40
N ALA A 39 18.11 26.82 -16.92
CA ALA A 39 17.19 26.00 -16.11
C ALA A 39 17.90 24.76 -15.54
N ARG A 40 18.66 24.06 -16.39
CA ARG A 40 19.43 22.87 -15.99
C ARG A 40 20.41 23.19 -14.88
N GLN A 41 21.18 24.29 -15.00
CA GLN A 41 22.12 24.69 -13.96
C GLN A 41 21.40 24.89 -12.62
N LYS A 42 20.29 25.67 -12.60
CA LYS A 42 19.50 25.90 -11.39
C LYS A 42 18.93 24.61 -10.79
N VAL A 43 18.45 23.69 -11.61
CA VAL A 43 17.94 22.36 -11.15
C VAL A 43 19.06 21.55 -10.52
N MET A 44 20.27 21.54 -11.12
CA MET A 44 21.40 20.81 -10.55
C MET A 44 21.90 21.42 -9.25
N GLU A 45 21.93 22.76 -9.14
CA GLU A 45 22.27 23.46 -7.87
C GLU A 45 21.28 23.09 -6.75
N LEU A 46 19.97 23.06 -7.03
CA LEU A 46 18.96 22.64 -6.07
C LEU A 46 19.08 21.15 -5.72
N SER A 47 19.34 20.30 -6.73
CA SER A 47 19.56 18.87 -6.56
C SER A 47 20.71 18.56 -5.62
N GLU A 48 21.84 19.26 -5.78
CA GLU A 48 23.01 19.14 -4.89
C GLU A 48 22.73 19.69 -3.50
N ARG A 49 22.14 20.89 -3.40
CA ARG A 49 21.86 21.56 -2.13
C ARG A 49 20.99 20.71 -1.20
N TYR A 50 19.96 20.07 -1.71
CA TYR A 50 19.02 19.28 -0.93
C TYR A 50 19.24 17.77 -1.03
N GLY A 51 20.30 17.31 -1.71
CA GLY A 51 20.58 15.88 -1.87
C GLY A 51 19.58 15.11 -2.75
N LEU A 52 18.73 15.83 -3.51
CA LEU A 52 17.69 15.27 -4.37
C LEU A 52 18.27 14.89 -5.73
N LYS A 53 19.08 13.84 -5.78
CA LYS A 53 19.74 13.40 -7.03
C LYS A 53 18.74 12.98 -8.10
N VAL A 54 18.79 13.63 -9.25
CA VAL A 54 18.00 13.33 -10.45
C VAL A 54 18.88 13.43 -11.70
N ASP A 55 18.50 12.72 -12.75
CA ASP A 55 19.02 12.94 -14.11
C ASP A 55 18.04 13.86 -14.86
N PRO A 56 18.43 15.12 -15.18
CA PRO A 56 17.56 16.07 -15.85
C PRO A 56 17.05 15.61 -17.23
N ASP A 57 17.79 14.72 -17.90
CA ASP A 57 17.46 14.25 -19.25
C ASP A 57 16.65 12.95 -19.25
N ALA A 58 16.52 12.29 -18.12
CA ALA A 58 15.71 11.07 -18.01
C ALA A 58 14.23 11.36 -18.27
N MET A 59 13.56 10.46 -19.00
CA MET A 59 12.11 10.54 -19.22
C MET A 59 11.38 10.11 -17.94
N VAL A 60 10.28 10.78 -17.62
CA VAL A 60 9.54 10.50 -16.38
C VAL A 60 8.94 9.08 -16.37
N GLU A 61 8.54 8.55 -17.53
CA GLU A 61 8.04 7.18 -17.66
C GLU A 61 9.09 6.09 -17.38
N ASP A 62 10.39 6.42 -17.47
CA ASP A 62 11.50 5.48 -17.29
C ASP A 62 12.14 5.53 -15.90
N ILE A 63 11.77 6.50 -15.05
CA ILE A 63 12.34 6.67 -13.72
C ILE A 63 11.46 6.01 -12.64
N THR A 64 12.12 5.63 -11.54
CA THR A 64 11.43 5.04 -10.38
C THR A 64 10.49 6.04 -9.69
N VAL A 65 9.54 5.52 -8.92
CA VAL A 65 8.57 6.34 -8.17
C VAL A 65 9.27 7.29 -7.19
N GLY A 66 10.35 6.84 -6.52
CA GLY A 66 11.17 7.70 -5.66
C GLY A 66 11.85 8.84 -6.42
N MET A 67 12.30 8.60 -7.66
CA MET A 67 12.84 9.65 -8.52
C MET A 67 11.75 10.61 -9.01
N GLN A 68 10.54 10.13 -9.31
CA GLN A 68 9.39 10.98 -9.63
C GLN A 68 9.07 11.92 -8.48
N GLN A 69 9.11 11.44 -7.26
CA GLN A 69 8.90 12.27 -6.08
C GLN A 69 9.97 13.35 -5.91
N ARG A 70 11.26 13.00 -6.06
CA ARG A 70 12.36 13.97 -6.04
C ARG A 70 12.14 15.05 -7.12
N THR A 71 11.65 14.67 -8.29
CA THR A 71 11.30 15.58 -9.38
C THR A 71 10.17 16.54 -8.97
N GLU A 72 9.10 16.06 -8.33
CA GLU A 72 8.01 16.91 -7.81
C GLU A 72 8.50 17.89 -6.72
N ILE A 73 9.38 17.44 -5.83
CA ILE A 73 9.97 18.32 -4.81
C ILE A 73 10.84 19.39 -5.47
N LEU A 74 11.71 19.00 -6.41
CA LEU A 74 12.56 19.96 -7.15
C LEU A 74 11.72 20.96 -7.96
N LYS A 75 10.63 20.52 -8.59
CA LYS A 75 9.67 21.38 -9.30
C LYS A 75 9.07 22.44 -8.37
N MET A 76 8.72 22.07 -7.15
CA MET A 76 8.22 22.99 -6.13
C MET A 76 9.32 23.96 -5.65
N LEU A 77 10.54 23.47 -5.40
CA LEU A 77 11.68 24.28 -4.96
C LEU A 77 12.20 25.23 -6.04
N TYR A 78 12.17 24.81 -7.31
CA TYR A 78 12.59 25.63 -8.45
C TYR A 78 11.81 26.95 -8.54
N ARG A 79 10.53 26.95 -8.08
CA ARG A 79 9.64 28.10 -8.10
C ARG A 79 9.82 29.05 -6.92
N ASP A 80 10.71 28.73 -5.99
CA ASP A 80 11.03 29.52 -4.78
C ASP A 80 9.80 29.96 -3.98
N ASN A 81 8.91 29.00 -3.71
CA ASN A 81 7.71 29.24 -2.92
C ASN A 81 8.05 29.43 -1.44
N GLU A 82 7.32 30.32 -0.74
CA GLU A 82 7.47 30.53 0.71
C GLU A 82 6.62 29.55 1.54
N VAL A 83 5.46 29.14 1.01
CA VAL A 83 4.57 28.17 1.66
C VAL A 83 4.56 26.90 0.84
N LEU A 84 4.91 25.78 1.47
CA LEU A 84 5.06 24.47 0.87
C LEU A 84 4.03 23.52 1.46
N ILE A 85 3.27 22.84 0.59
CA ILE A 85 2.27 21.86 0.99
C ILE A 85 2.76 20.47 0.55
N PHE A 86 2.84 19.53 1.48
CA PHE A 86 3.14 18.14 1.22
C PHE A 86 1.94 17.27 1.57
N ASP A 87 1.36 16.60 0.59
CA ASP A 87 0.17 15.76 0.74
C ASP A 87 0.56 14.29 0.64
N GLU A 88 0.64 13.61 1.80
CA GLU A 88 1.08 12.21 1.95
C GLU A 88 2.35 11.85 1.14
N PRO A 89 3.44 12.61 1.24
CA PRO A 89 4.59 12.48 0.35
C PRO A 89 5.42 11.21 0.58
N THR A 90 5.13 10.40 1.59
CA THR A 90 5.92 9.24 2.00
C THR A 90 5.29 7.90 1.61
N ALA A 91 4.14 7.92 0.94
CA ALA A 91 3.36 6.71 0.66
C ALA A 91 4.10 5.64 -0.18
N VAL A 92 5.13 6.05 -0.92
CA VAL A 92 5.86 5.19 -1.88
C VAL A 92 7.38 5.20 -1.66
N LEU A 93 7.85 5.77 -0.54
CA LEU A 93 9.26 5.93 -0.23
C LEU A 93 9.79 4.79 0.65
N THR A 94 11.08 4.49 0.46
CA THR A 94 11.84 3.65 1.40
C THR A 94 12.04 4.37 2.73
N PRO A 95 12.35 3.63 3.81
CA PRO A 95 12.67 4.23 5.11
C PRO A 95 13.76 5.28 5.05
N GLN A 96 14.81 5.00 4.26
CA GLN A 96 15.95 5.89 4.10
C GLN A 96 15.52 7.19 3.38
N GLU A 97 14.70 7.07 2.33
CA GLU A 97 14.16 8.24 1.61
C GLU A 97 13.20 9.05 2.48
N ILE A 98 12.42 8.40 3.37
CA ILE A 98 11.58 9.09 4.36
C ILE A 98 12.44 9.92 5.31
N GLU A 99 13.52 9.34 5.86
CA GLU A 99 14.45 10.06 6.73
C GLU A 99 15.11 11.25 6.02
N GLU A 100 15.51 11.08 4.75
CA GLU A 100 16.05 12.16 3.92
C GLU A 100 15.03 13.27 3.73
N LEU A 101 13.78 12.93 3.38
CA LEU A 101 12.70 13.91 3.22
C LEU A 101 12.41 14.68 4.51
N MET A 102 12.36 14.00 5.66
CA MET A 102 12.17 14.66 6.95
C MET A 102 13.32 15.65 7.27
N LYS A 103 14.57 15.32 6.91
CA LYS A 103 15.71 16.25 7.05
C LYS A 103 15.55 17.47 6.14
N ILE A 104 15.19 17.26 4.86
CA ILE A 104 14.94 18.34 3.90
C ILE A 104 13.87 19.30 4.42
N MET A 105 12.74 18.77 4.93
CA MET A 105 11.67 19.60 5.48
C MET A 105 12.16 20.45 6.66
N LYS A 106 12.98 19.87 7.56
CA LYS A 106 13.60 20.63 8.67
C LYS A 106 14.59 21.70 8.20
N GLU A 107 15.33 21.45 7.14
CA GLU A 107 16.23 22.46 6.56
C GLU A 107 15.43 23.60 5.94
N LEU A 108 14.40 23.30 5.18
CA LEU A 108 13.50 24.30 4.59
C LEU A 108 12.84 25.20 5.64
N THR A 109 12.41 24.64 6.78
CA THR A 109 11.85 25.45 7.87
C THR A 109 12.90 26.34 8.52
N LYS A 110 14.15 25.87 8.67
CA LYS A 110 15.26 26.72 9.16
C LYS A 110 15.60 27.87 8.19
N GLU A 111 15.38 27.67 6.89
CA GLU A 111 15.51 28.72 5.86
C GLU A 111 14.32 29.71 5.83
N GLY A 112 13.35 29.56 6.74
CA GLY A 112 12.19 30.43 6.88
C GLY A 112 11.00 30.04 6.02
N LYS A 113 11.01 28.89 5.36
CA LYS A 113 9.84 28.37 4.63
C LYS A 113 8.79 27.86 5.62
N SER A 114 7.51 28.07 5.30
CA SER A 114 6.39 27.52 6.05
C SER A 114 5.92 26.23 5.40
N ILE A 115 5.80 25.15 6.17
CA ILE A 115 5.41 23.84 5.65
C ILE A 115 4.07 23.43 6.24
N LEU A 116 3.12 23.07 5.36
CA LEU A 116 1.89 22.35 5.69
C LEU A 116 2.04 20.91 5.25
N PHE A 117 2.15 20.01 6.21
CA PHE A 117 2.38 18.59 5.98
C PHE A 117 1.13 17.80 6.34
N ILE A 118 0.57 17.10 5.35
CA ILE A 118 -0.60 16.25 5.53
C ILE A 118 -0.13 14.80 5.57
N THR A 119 -0.39 14.11 6.67
CA THR A 119 -0.07 12.69 6.85
C THR A 119 -0.98 12.07 7.91
N HIS A 120 -1.15 10.77 7.85
CA HIS A 120 -1.76 9.96 8.90
C HIS A 120 -0.73 9.15 9.70
N LYS A 121 0.56 9.23 9.32
CA LYS A 121 1.67 8.47 9.94
C LYS A 121 2.24 9.22 11.15
N LEU A 122 1.96 8.72 12.35
CA LEU A 122 2.33 9.38 13.61
C LEU A 122 3.84 9.54 13.79
N ASN A 123 4.63 8.59 13.27
CA ASN A 123 6.09 8.65 13.32
C ASN A 123 6.64 9.87 12.56
N GLU A 124 6.03 10.18 11.42
CA GLU A 124 6.40 11.32 10.59
C GLU A 124 6.02 12.64 11.28
N ILE A 125 4.80 12.72 11.85
CA ILE A 125 4.35 13.89 12.63
C ILE A 125 5.35 14.18 13.75
N LYS A 126 5.68 13.15 14.55
CA LYS A 126 6.64 13.28 15.66
C LYS A 126 8.05 13.63 15.22
N ALA A 127 8.43 13.27 13.99
CA ALA A 127 9.77 13.52 13.46
C ALA A 127 9.97 14.97 13.00
N VAL A 128 8.96 15.63 12.41
CA VAL A 128 9.18 16.89 11.70
C VAL A 128 8.26 18.05 12.12
N ALA A 129 7.04 17.77 12.61
CA ALA A 129 6.07 18.82 12.86
C ALA A 129 6.26 19.50 14.23
N ASP A 130 6.07 20.83 14.27
CA ASP A 130 6.02 21.61 15.52
C ASP A 130 4.63 21.51 16.14
N ARG A 131 3.57 21.66 15.34
CA ARG A 131 2.16 21.59 15.74
C ARG A 131 1.39 20.64 14.85
N CYS A 132 0.43 19.96 15.43
CA CYS A 132 -0.49 19.07 14.72
C CYS A 132 -1.93 19.54 14.88
N THR A 133 -2.59 19.78 13.75
CA THR A 133 -4.04 20.05 13.72
C THR A 133 -4.76 18.79 13.27
N VAL A 134 -5.63 18.28 14.13
CA VAL A 134 -6.37 17.06 13.85
C VAL A 134 -7.73 17.37 13.24
N LEU A 135 -8.00 16.77 12.09
CA LEU A 135 -9.30 16.78 11.41
C LEU A 135 -9.91 15.38 11.48
N ARG A 136 -11.19 15.30 11.84
CA ARG A 136 -11.93 14.03 11.88
C ARG A 136 -13.32 14.21 11.29
N LYS A 137 -13.65 13.41 10.26
CA LYS A 137 -14.94 13.48 9.54
C LYS A 137 -15.29 14.91 9.08
N GLY A 138 -14.28 15.62 8.54
CA GLY A 138 -14.44 16.99 8.06
C GLY A 138 -14.59 18.05 9.16
N LYS A 139 -14.42 17.69 10.44
CA LYS A 139 -14.50 18.63 11.56
C LYS A 139 -13.14 18.81 12.22
N TYR A 140 -12.86 20.04 12.63
CA TYR A 140 -11.73 20.39 13.48
C TYR A 140 -11.91 19.76 14.86
N VAL A 141 -10.91 19.01 15.31
CA VAL A 141 -10.89 18.36 16.65
C VAL A 141 -10.07 19.17 17.63
N GLY A 142 -8.91 19.65 17.20
CA GLY A 142 -7.99 20.41 18.04
C GLY A 142 -6.65 20.63 17.35
N THR A 143 -5.85 21.55 17.90
CA THR A 143 -4.45 21.75 17.54
C THR A 143 -3.61 21.55 18.80
N VAL A 144 -2.53 20.79 18.68
CA VAL A 144 -1.62 20.45 19.78
C VAL A 144 -0.17 20.70 19.39
N ASP A 145 0.66 20.96 20.39
CA ASP A 145 2.12 20.97 20.22
C ASP A 145 2.63 19.53 20.19
N VAL A 146 3.36 19.19 19.13
CA VAL A 146 3.78 17.79 18.89
C VAL A 146 4.80 17.33 19.94
N ALA A 147 5.62 18.24 20.45
CA ALA A 147 6.61 17.93 21.51
C ALA A 147 5.94 17.39 22.78
N ASP A 148 4.79 17.95 23.15
CA ASP A 148 4.10 17.68 24.41
C ASP A 148 2.99 16.62 24.30
N THR A 149 2.70 16.11 23.10
CA THR A 149 1.61 15.18 22.83
C THR A 149 2.13 13.79 22.45
N SER A 150 1.65 12.73 23.09
CA SER A 150 2.03 11.34 22.75
C SER A 150 1.42 10.86 21.42
N LYS A 151 1.94 9.75 20.86
CA LYS A 151 1.34 9.11 19.67
C LYS A 151 -0.04 8.56 19.98
N GLU A 152 -0.23 8.04 21.17
CA GLU A 152 -1.50 7.51 21.68
C GLU A 152 -2.56 8.60 21.71
N GLU A 153 -2.23 9.79 22.24
CA GLU A 153 -3.13 10.94 22.28
C GLU A 153 -3.49 11.44 20.88
N LEU A 154 -2.50 11.57 19.98
CA LEU A 154 -2.76 11.93 18.58
C LEU A 154 -3.69 10.92 17.91
N SER A 155 -3.45 9.63 18.11
CA SER A 155 -4.33 8.56 17.60
C SER A 155 -5.74 8.67 18.14
N GLU A 156 -5.90 8.92 19.45
CA GLU A 156 -7.21 9.06 20.08
C GLU A 156 -7.97 10.28 19.52
N MET A 157 -7.29 11.39 19.28
CA MET A 157 -7.88 12.56 18.63
C MET A 157 -8.34 12.24 17.21
N MET A 158 -7.52 11.53 16.42
CA MET A 158 -7.81 11.17 15.02
C MET A 158 -9.00 10.21 14.93
N VAL A 159 -9.05 9.19 15.77
CA VAL A 159 -10.06 8.11 15.74
C VAL A 159 -11.29 8.45 16.58
N GLY A 160 -11.10 9.15 17.71
CA GLY A 160 -12.15 9.51 18.66
C GLY A 160 -12.43 8.47 19.75
N ARG A 161 -11.55 7.49 19.87
CA ARG A 161 -11.49 6.50 20.93
C ARG A 161 -10.05 6.05 21.13
N LYS A 162 -9.76 5.40 22.24
CA LYS A 162 -8.45 4.76 22.43
C LYS A 162 -8.16 3.76 21.32
N VAL A 163 -6.94 3.79 20.81
CA VAL A 163 -6.43 2.93 19.74
C VAL A 163 -5.31 2.07 20.31
N GLN A 164 -5.32 0.80 20.01
CA GLN A 164 -4.23 -0.10 20.33
C GLN A 164 -3.24 -0.11 19.18
N LEU A 165 -2.14 0.64 19.31
CA LEU A 165 -1.12 0.75 18.26
C LEU A 165 -0.28 -0.52 18.17
N VAL A 166 0.03 -1.14 19.32
CA VAL A 166 0.79 -2.40 19.38
C VAL A 166 -0.19 -3.56 19.48
N MET A 167 -0.04 -4.55 18.61
CA MET A 167 -0.89 -5.74 18.59
C MET A 167 -0.31 -6.83 19.49
N GLU A 168 -1.09 -7.29 20.46
CA GLU A 168 -0.76 -8.50 21.20
C GLU A 168 -1.01 -9.73 20.31
N LYS A 169 0.00 -10.59 20.17
CA LYS A 169 -0.08 -11.83 19.40
C LYS A 169 0.04 -13.03 20.31
N THR A 170 -0.81 -14.03 20.09
CA THR A 170 -0.61 -15.35 20.70
C THR A 170 0.69 -15.97 20.17
N PRO A 171 1.42 -16.78 20.95
CA PRO A 171 2.60 -17.46 20.47
C PRO A 171 2.31 -18.30 19.22
N LEU A 172 3.15 -18.19 18.20
CA LEU A 172 3.02 -18.95 16.97
C LEU A 172 3.09 -20.46 17.26
N LYS A 173 2.12 -21.21 16.73
CA LYS A 173 2.11 -22.67 16.66
C LYS A 173 1.85 -23.05 15.21
N PRO A 174 2.91 -23.05 14.34
CA PRO A 174 2.73 -23.35 12.93
C PRO A 174 2.21 -24.78 12.75
N GLY A 175 1.10 -24.88 12.01
CA GLY A 175 0.53 -26.15 11.61
C GLY A 175 1.13 -26.68 10.29
N GLU A 176 0.36 -27.47 9.57
CA GLU A 176 0.74 -27.96 8.23
C GLU A 176 0.84 -26.80 7.23
N SER A 177 1.64 -27.00 6.17
CA SER A 177 1.74 -26.04 5.06
C SER A 177 0.43 -25.99 4.28
N VAL A 178 -0.16 -24.83 4.19
CA VAL A 178 -1.39 -24.56 3.39
C VAL A 178 -1.01 -24.10 1.99
N LEU A 179 -0.06 -23.17 1.87
CA LEU A 179 0.47 -22.71 0.59
C LEU A 179 1.90 -23.18 0.44
N THR A 180 2.21 -23.82 -0.68
CA THR A 180 3.58 -24.15 -1.08
C THR A 180 3.83 -23.64 -2.48
N VAL A 181 4.84 -22.79 -2.64
CA VAL A 181 5.30 -22.24 -3.91
C VAL A 181 6.67 -22.83 -4.21
N GLN A 182 6.87 -23.38 -5.42
CA GLN A 182 8.11 -24.07 -5.81
C GLN A 182 8.63 -23.49 -7.13
N ASN A 183 9.81 -22.88 -7.09
CA ASN A 183 10.57 -22.40 -8.24
C ASN A 183 9.75 -21.55 -9.22
N LEU A 184 8.86 -20.71 -8.67
CA LEU A 184 7.91 -19.92 -9.45
C LEU A 184 8.64 -18.82 -10.23
N THR A 185 8.40 -18.77 -11.54
CA THR A 185 8.96 -17.75 -12.41
C THR A 185 7.85 -17.12 -13.26
N VAL A 186 7.86 -15.81 -13.34
CA VAL A 186 6.96 -14.99 -14.18
C VAL A 186 7.80 -14.01 -14.96
N LYS A 187 7.60 -13.93 -16.27
CA LYS A 187 8.31 -13.00 -17.16
C LYS A 187 7.47 -11.79 -17.51
N SER A 188 8.12 -10.65 -17.61
CA SER A 188 7.50 -9.42 -18.11
C SER A 188 7.07 -9.61 -19.57
N LYS A 189 5.83 -9.28 -19.90
CA LYS A 189 5.33 -9.29 -21.27
C LYS A 189 6.00 -8.24 -22.17
N LYS A 190 6.51 -7.15 -21.58
CA LYS A 190 7.18 -6.04 -22.32
C LYS A 190 8.63 -6.37 -22.68
N HIS A 191 9.36 -6.97 -21.74
CA HIS A 191 10.81 -7.10 -21.85
C HIS A 191 11.32 -8.55 -21.86
N GLY A 192 10.45 -9.54 -21.64
CA GLY A 192 10.84 -10.96 -21.58
C GLY A 192 11.71 -11.34 -20.38
N LYS A 193 12.11 -10.38 -19.53
CA LYS A 193 12.92 -10.63 -18.33
C LYS A 193 12.05 -11.15 -17.18
N PRO A 194 12.57 -12.04 -16.32
CA PRO A 194 11.86 -12.46 -15.12
C PRO A 194 11.56 -11.26 -14.20
N VAL A 195 10.30 -11.09 -13.82
CA VAL A 195 9.83 -10.14 -12.78
C VAL A 195 9.55 -10.87 -11.47
N VAL A 196 9.29 -12.19 -11.55
CA VAL A 196 9.38 -13.15 -10.43
C VAL A 196 10.37 -14.20 -10.88
N ASN A 197 11.42 -14.44 -10.10
CA ASN A 197 12.55 -15.25 -10.51
C ASN A 197 12.84 -16.36 -9.51
N ASN A 198 12.43 -17.58 -9.86
CA ASN A 198 12.71 -18.80 -9.08
C ASN A 198 12.30 -18.71 -7.59
N VAL A 199 11.12 -18.16 -7.33
CA VAL A 199 10.62 -17.92 -5.95
C VAL A 199 10.08 -19.23 -5.37
N SER A 200 10.54 -19.57 -4.15
CA SER A 200 10.05 -20.72 -3.39
C SER A 200 9.83 -20.33 -1.93
N PHE A 201 8.65 -20.64 -1.39
CA PHE A 201 8.30 -20.43 0.02
C PHE A 201 7.05 -21.24 0.37
N ASN A 202 6.73 -21.27 1.66
CA ASN A 202 5.50 -21.87 2.19
C ASN A 202 4.81 -20.93 3.17
N VAL A 203 3.52 -21.16 3.45
CA VAL A 203 2.75 -20.51 4.50
C VAL A 203 1.97 -21.57 5.24
N HIS A 204 2.04 -21.56 6.58
CA HIS A 204 1.47 -22.58 7.43
C HIS A 204 0.11 -22.16 8.05
N ARG A 205 -0.66 -23.14 8.50
CA ARG A 205 -1.84 -22.87 9.32
C ARG A 205 -1.45 -22.15 10.59
N GLY A 206 -2.23 -21.13 10.95
CA GLY A 206 -1.98 -20.30 12.13
C GLY A 206 -0.77 -19.37 12.00
N GLU A 207 -0.31 -19.10 10.76
CA GLU A 207 0.81 -18.23 10.47
C GLU A 207 0.37 -17.02 9.63
N ILE A 208 0.92 -15.85 9.93
CA ILE A 208 1.00 -14.71 9.02
C ILE A 208 2.42 -14.65 8.48
N ALA A 209 2.63 -15.04 7.22
CA ALA A 209 3.88 -14.80 6.50
C ALA A 209 3.73 -13.50 5.70
N CYS A 210 4.70 -12.59 5.80
CA CYS A 210 4.70 -11.33 5.08
C CYS A 210 5.74 -11.32 3.97
N ILE A 211 5.35 -10.91 2.76
CA ILE A 211 6.28 -10.52 1.71
C ILE A 211 6.47 -9.02 1.80
N ALA A 212 7.68 -8.62 2.19
CA ALA A 212 8.12 -7.23 2.27
C ALA A 212 9.00 -6.88 1.06
N GLY A 213 9.04 -5.61 0.68
CA GLY A 213 9.88 -5.12 -0.42
C GLY A 213 9.48 -3.72 -0.83
N ILE A 214 10.22 -3.13 -1.75
CA ILE A 214 9.88 -1.84 -2.38
C ILE A 214 8.94 -2.11 -3.55
N ASP A 215 8.05 -1.17 -3.86
CA ASP A 215 7.14 -1.28 -5.00
C ASP A 215 7.92 -1.53 -6.33
N GLY A 216 7.36 -2.40 -7.16
CA GLY A 216 7.98 -2.77 -8.44
C GLY A 216 8.99 -3.93 -8.37
N ASN A 217 9.21 -4.56 -7.23
CA ASN A 217 10.11 -5.71 -7.07
C ASN A 217 9.46 -7.08 -7.42
N GLY A 218 8.26 -7.09 -8.03
CA GLY A 218 7.60 -8.32 -8.50
C GLY A 218 6.54 -8.88 -7.55
N GLN A 219 6.22 -8.20 -6.45
CA GLN A 219 5.19 -8.62 -5.50
C GLN A 219 3.81 -8.75 -6.16
N SER A 220 3.42 -7.76 -6.97
CA SER A 220 2.12 -7.78 -7.66
C SER A 220 2.02 -8.95 -8.65
N GLU A 221 3.07 -9.21 -9.44
CA GLU A 221 3.12 -10.32 -10.38
C GLU A 221 3.11 -11.68 -9.66
N LEU A 222 3.79 -11.78 -8.52
CA LEU A 222 3.73 -12.97 -7.67
C LEU A 222 2.31 -13.23 -7.19
N VAL A 223 1.64 -12.21 -6.63
CA VAL A 223 0.24 -12.32 -6.19
C VAL A 223 -0.69 -12.67 -7.34
N TYR A 224 -0.52 -12.04 -8.51
CA TYR A 224 -1.33 -12.36 -9.69
C TYR A 224 -1.14 -13.81 -10.15
N ALA A 225 0.07 -14.35 -10.05
CA ALA A 225 0.32 -15.77 -10.33
C ALA A 225 -0.34 -16.68 -9.28
N LEU A 226 -0.27 -16.32 -7.99
CA LEU A 226 -0.91 -17.07 -6.89
C LEU A 226 -2.43 -17.07 -7.00
N THR A 227 -3.03 -15.96 -7.39
CA THR A 227 -4.50 -15.79 -7.49
C THR A 227 -5.07 -16.25 -8.84
N GLY A 228 -4.21 -16.47 -9.85
CA GLY A 228 -4.61 -16.91 -11.20
C GLY A 228 -4.95 -15.79 -12.16
N LEU A 229 -4.68 -14.53 -11.80
CA LEU A 229 -4.78 -13.37 -12.68
C LEU A 229 -3.68 -13.35 -13.75
N LEU A 230 -2.55 -14.01 -13.46
CA LEU A 230 -1.42 -14.19 -14.35
C LEU A 230 -1.00 -15.66 -14.38
N LYS A 231 -0.63 -16.17 -15.54
CA LYS A 231 -0.08 -17.53 -15.66
C LYS A 231 1.43 -17.50 -15.42
N PRO A 232 1.99 -18.35 -14.55
CA PRO A 232 3.43 -18.46 -14.40
C PRO A 232 4.06 -19.11 -15.64
N ASP A 233 5.30 -18.74 -15.93
CA ASP A 233 6.11 -19.34 -17.00
C ASP A 233 6.70 -20.69 -16.58
N SER A 234 7.05 -20.85 -15.29
CA SER A 234 7.51 -22.10 -14.71
C SER A 234 7.25 -22.14 -13.19
N GLY A 235 7.47 -23.30 -12.59
CA GLY A 235 7.25 -23.57 -11.17
C GLY A 235 5.86 -24.12 -10.88
N LYS A 236 5.56 -24.33 -9.59
CA LYS A 236 4.31 -24.91 -9.12
C LYS A 236 3.76 -24.18 -7.89
N ILE A 237 2.43 -24.20 -7.78
CA ILE A 237 1.69 -23.62 -6.66
C ILE A 237 0.76 -24.69 -6.12
N PHE A 238 0.92 -25.03 -4.84
CA PHE A 238 0.07 -26.00 -4.15
C PHE A 238 -0.73 -25.28 -3.03
N LEU A 239 -2.01 -25.61 -2.95
CA LEU A 239 -2.90 -25.24 -1.86
C LEU A 239 -3.42 -26.50 -1.19
N ASN A 240 -3.15 -26.69 0.10
CA ASN A 240 -3.47 -27.94 0.84
C ASN A 240 -2.99 -29.19 0.06
N ASN A 241 -1.74 -29.20 -0.40
CA ASN A 241 -1.11 -30.26 -1.22
C ASN A 241 -1.76 -30.50 -2.60
N ARG A 242 -2.75 -29.70 -3.01
CA ARG A 242 -3.37 -29.75 -4.33
C ARG A 242 -2.69 -28.80 -5.28
N ASP A 243 -2.24 -29.25 -6.43
CA ASP A 243 -1.67 -28.38 -7.48
C ASP A 243 -2.76 -27.48 -8.06
N ILE A 244 -2.60 -26.15 -7.86
CA ILE A 244 -3.52 -25.12 -8.35
C ILE A 244 -2.89 -24.26 -9.46
N THR A 245 -1.70 -24.59 -9.93
CA THR A 245 -0.87 -23.78 -10.84
C THR A 245 -1.63 -23.30 -12.07
N HIS A 246 -2.44 -24.17 -12.67
CA HIS A 246 -3.21 -23.86 -13.89
C HIS A 246 -4.72 -23.79 -13.67
N MET A 247 -5.18 -23.76 -12.41
CA MET A 247 -6.59 -23.60 -12.10
C MET A 247 -7.09 -22.20 -12.42
N SER A 248 -8.35 -22.08 -12.85
CA SER A 248 -9.02 -20.80 -12.99
C SER A 248 -9.20 -20.12 -11.63
N ILE A 249 -9.38 -18.78 -11.63
CA ILE A 249 -9.61 -17.98 -10.42
C ILE A 249 -10.76 -18.58 -9.58
N ARG A 250 -11.89 -18.90 -10.19
CA ARG A 250 -13.03 -19.51 -9.50
C ARG A 250 -12.66 -20.83 -8.82
N LYS A 251 -11.97 -21.74 -9.51
CA LYS A 251 -11.54 -23.02 -8.93
C LYS A 251 -10.55 -22.85 -7.78
N ARG A 252 -9.70 -21.80 -7.80
CA ARG A 252 -8.82 -21.46 -6.68
C ARG A 252 -9.62 -20.96 -5.48
N ASN A 253 -10.63 -20.13 -5.71
CA ASN A 253 -11.53 -19.67 -4.64
C ASN A 253 -12.28 -20.85 -4.02
N GLU A 254 -12.86 -21.73 -4.85
CA GLU A 254 -13.54 -22.97 -4.40
C GLU A 254 -12.59 -23.95 -3.69
N ALA A 255 -11.28 -23.88 -3.97
CA ALA A 255 -10.26 -24.67 -3.28
C ALA A 255 -9.82 -24.09 -1.92
N GLY A 256 -10.34 -22.92 -1.52
CA GLY A 256 -10.07 -22.30 -0.23
C GLY A 256 -9.06 -21.14 -0.28
N LEU A 257 -9.01 -20.37 -1.38
CA LEU A 257 -8.18 -19.17 -1.50
C LEU A 257 -9.06 -17.92 -1.51
N SER A 258 -8.81 -16.98 -0.59
CA SER A 258 -9.36 -15.63 -0.59
C SER A 258 -8.30 -14.59 -0.86
N HIS A 259 -8.68 -13.46 -1.46
CA HIS A 259 -7.73 -12.42 -1.86
C HIS A 259 -8.30 -11.02 -1.63
N ILE A 260 -7.64 -10.26 -0.75
CA ILE A 260 -7.82 -8.81 -0.58
C ILE A 260 -6.81 -8.14 -1.51
N PRO A 261 -7.25 -7.49 -2.61
CA PRO A 261 -6.35 -6.94 -3.62
C PRO A 261 -5.75 -5.60 -3.18
N GLU A 262 -4.59 -5.27 -3.75
CA GLU A 262 -3.92 -3.99 -3.56
C GLU A 262 -4.77 -2.79 -4.00
N ASP A 263 -5.33 -2.87 -5.21
CA ASP A 263 -6.22 -1.84 -5.76
C ASP A 263 -7.67 -2.24 -5.59
N ARG A 264 -8.33 -1.63 -4.59
CA ARG A 264 -9.73 -1.87 -4.27
C ARG A 264 -10.71 -1.46 -5.36
N HIS A 265 -10.34 -0.49 -6.21
CA HIS A 265 -11.20 0.01 -7.29
C HIS A 265 -11.07 -0.82 -8.57
N LYS A 266 -9.86 -1.29 -8.87
CA LYS A 266 -9.57 -2.08 -10.07
C LYS A 266 -9.95 -3.55 -9.91
N HIS A 267 -9.67 -4.12 -8.72
CA HIS A 267 -9.78 -5.56 -8.48
C HIS A 267 -10.67 -5.94 -7.29
N GLY A 268 -10.99 -4.98 -6.41
CA GLY A 268 -11.73 -5.25 -5.19
C GLY A 268 -13.23 -5.12 -5.32
N LEU A 269 -13.72 -4.05 -5.90
CA LEU A 269 -15.14 -3.68 -5.96
C LEU A 269 -15.57 -3.28 -7.37
N VAL A 270 -16.83 -3.56 -7.68
CA VAL A 270 -17.53 -2.94 -8.82
C VAL A 270 -18.20 -1.67 -8.28
N LEU A 271 -17.59 -0.51 -8.54
CA LEU A 271 -17.95 0.75 -7.89
C LEU A 271 -19.41 1.19 -8.10
N ASP A 272 -20.00 0.88 -9.25
CA ASP A 272 -21.38 1.25 -9.58
C ASP A 272 -22.42 0.25 -9.05
N TYR A 273 -21.98 -0.90 -8.52
CA TYR A 273 -22.84 -1.88 -7.87
C TYR A 273 -23.16 -1.46 -6.43
N SER A 274 -24.31 -1.94 -5.94
CA SER A 274 -24.65 -1.86 -4.52
C SER A 274 -23.69 -2.67 -3.67
N LEU A 275 -23.63 -2.35 -2.37
CA LEU A 275 -22.82 -3.09 -1.41
C LEU A 275 -23.21 -4.56 -1.37
N GLU A 276 -24.52 -4.90 -1.34
CA GLU A 276 -24.99 -6.27 -1.37
C GLU A 276 -24.52 -7.06 -2.58
N ASN A 277 -24.52 -6.46 -3.78
CA ASN A 277 -24.03 -7.11 -4.99
C ASN A 277 -22.51 -7.32 -4.95
N ASN A 278 -21.77 -6.40 -4.35
CA ASN A 278 -20.34 -6.54 -4.15
C ASN A 278 -19.99 -7.63 -3.12
N LEU A 279 -20.81 -7.78 -2.08
CA LEU A 279 -20.56 -8.79 -1.03
C LEU A 279 -20.78 -10.22 -1.54
N VAL A 280 -21.74 -10.45 -2.45
CA VAL A 280 -21.98 -11.78 -3.05
C VAL A 280 -21.21 -12.03 -4.34
N LEU A 281 -20.34 -11.13 -4.78
CA LEU A 281 -19.68 -11.18 -6.09
C LEU A 281 -18.95 -12.51 -6.36
N LYS A 282 -18.41 -13.16 -5.33
CA LYS A 282 -17.72 -14.44 -5.43
C LYS A 282 -18.55 -15.66 -5.07
N SER A 283 -19.76 -15.47 -4.52
CA SER A 283 -20.64 -16.54 -4.01
C SER A 283 -22.04 -16.55 -4.63
N TYR A 284 -22.39 -15.59 -5.50
CA TYR A 284 -23.73 -15.45 -6.10
C TYR A 284 -24.30 -16.73 -6.73
N PHE A 285 -23.43 -17.67 -7.12
CA PHE A 285 -23.80 -18.93 -7.74
C PHE A 285 -24.10 -20.04 -6.72
N HIS A 286 -23.90 -19.81 -5.43
CA HIS A 286 -24.25 -20.77 -4.38
C HIS A 286 -25.77 -20.95 -4.30
N PRO A 287 -26.25 -22.16 -3.92
CA PRO A 287 -27.70 -22.45 -3.90
C PRO A 287 -28.53 -21.52 -3.01
N GLU A 288 -27.93 -20.93 -1.99
CA GLU A 288 -28.55 -19.96 -1.10
C GLU A 288 -28.84 -18.61 -1.76
N PHE A 289 -28.05 -18.21 -2.78
CA PHE A 289 -28.18 -16.93 -3.46
C PHE A 289 -28.83 -17.05 -4.85
N GLN A 290 -29.04 -18.26 -5.36
CA GLN A 290 -29.69 -18.47 -6.64
C GLN A 290 -30.59 -19.73 -6.65
N ARG A 291 -31.66 -19.69 -7.39
CA ARG A 291 -32.55 -20.84 -7.65
C ARG A 291 -32.85 -20.91 -9.13
N ASN A 292 -32.53 -22.03 -9.76
CA ASN A 292 -32.75 -22.26 -11.21
C ASN A 292 -32.15 -21.17 -12.11
N GLY A 293 -30.99 -20.58 -11.71
CA GLY A 293 -30.33 -19.51 -12.45
C GLY A 293 -30.84 -18.09 -12.14
N PHE A 294 -31.82 -17.94 -11.27
CA PHE A 294 -32.39 -16.65 -10.84
C PHE A 294 -31.83 -16.28 -9.45
N LEU A 295 -31.32 -15.06 -9.33
CA LEU A 295 -30.81 -14.55 -8.06
C LEU A 295 -31.94 -14.31 -7.06
N GLN A 296 -31.68 -14.68 -5.80
CA GLN A 296 -32.59 -14.50 -4.67
C GLN A 296 -32.24 -13.21 -3.93
N PHE A 297 -32.66 -12.05 -4.42
CA PHE A 297 -32.30 -10.75 -3.89
C PHE A 297 -32.67 -10.55 -2.41
N GLY A 298 -33.73 -11.20 -1.94
CA GLY A 298 -34.09 -11.17 -0.51
C GLY A 298 -33.05 -11.84 0.37
N GLU A 299 -32.51 -12.99 -0.04
CA GLU A 299 -31.47 -13.70 0.70
C GLU A 299 -30.13 -12.99 0.58
N ILE A 300 -29.80 -12.45 -0.59
CA ILE A 300 -28.63 -11.60 -0.80
C ILE A 300 -28.64 -10.38 0.13
N ARG A 301 -29.79 -9.72 0.29
CA ARG A 301 -29.97 -8.58 1.19
C ARG A 301 -29.73 -8.96 2.64
N LYS A 302 -30.34 -10.04 3.12
CA LYS A 302 -30.15 -10.52 4.49
C LYS A 302 -28.70 -10.86 4.79
N TYR A 303 -28.04 -11.55 3.87
CA TYR A 303 -26.62 -11.88 3.97
C TYR A 303 -25.75 -10.61 4.01
N ALA A 304 -26.05 -9.63 3.16
CA ALA A 304 -25.32 -8.38 3.12
C ALA A 304 -25.51 -7.57 4.42
N ASP A 305 -26.73 -7.51 4.95
CA ASP A 305 -27.03 -6.82 6.22
C ASP A 305 -26.28 -7.46 7.41
N ASP A 306 -26.21 -8.81 7.47
CA ASP A 306 -25.39 -9.53 8.46
C ASP A 306 -23.91 -9.18 8.37
N LEU A 307 -23.32 -9.18 7.17
CA LEU A 307 -21.93 -8.81 6.98
C LEU A 307 -21.64 -7.33 7.31
N ILE A 308 -22.57 -6.44 6.96
CA ILE A 308 -22.48 -5.01 7.28
C ILE A 308 -22.39 -4.81 8.79
N GLU A 309 -23.22 -5.52 9.55
CA GLU A 309 -23.25 -5.45 11.01
C GLU A 309 -21.98 -6.07 11.63
N ARG A 310 -21.64 -7.31 11.26
CA ARG A 310 -20.51 -8.06 11.81
C ARG A 310 -19.17 -7.35 11.58
N PHE A 311 -18.99 -6.70 10.44
CA PHE A 311 -17.73 -6.05 10.06
C PHE A 311 -17.75 -4.52 10.23
N ASP A 312 -18.77 -3.96 10.90
CA ASP A 312 -18.95 -2.50 11.09
C ASP A 312 -18.72 -1.73 9.79
N VAL A 313 -19.35 -2.16 8.70
CA VAL A 313 -19.29 -1.48 7.41
C VAL A 313 -20.28 -0.32 7.41
N ARG A 314 -19.79 0.91 7.40
CA ARG A 314 -20.66 2.08 7.41
C ARG A 314 -21.01 2.53 5.99
N SER A 315 -22.27 2.57 5.70
CA SER A 315 -22.83 2.97 4.41
C SER A 315 -24.02 3.90 4.61
N GLY A 316 -24.26 4.81 3.65
CA GLY A 316 -25.31 5.83 3.80
C GLY A 316 -26.74 5.28 3.76
N GLN A 317 -26.96 4.17 3.03
CA GLN A 317 -28.28 3.57 2.79
C GLN A 317 -28.26 2.04 3.05
N GLY A 318 -27.38 1.54 3.93
CA GLY A 318 -27.25 0.11 4.16
C GLY A 318 -26.76 -0.66 2.93
N ALA A 319 -27.25 -1.87 2.74
CA ALA A 319 -26.84 -2.80 1.68
C ALA A 319 -27.05 -2.28 0.23
N VAL A 320 -27.96 -1.32 0.01
CA VAL A 320 -28.21 -0.72 -1.32
C VAL A 320 -27.27 0.42 -1.70
N THR A 321 -26.41 0.85 -0.77
CA THR A 321 -25.45 1.91 -1.02
C THR A 321 -24.51 1.52 -2.16
N LYS A 322 -24.33 2.39 -3.16
CA LYS A 322 -23.32 2.18 -4.20
C LYS A 322 -21.92 2.25 -3.61
N ALA A 323 -21.06 1.29 -3.94
CA ALA A 323 -19.70 1.22 -3.42
C ALA A 323 -18.89 2.51 -3.68
N ARG A 324 -19.12 3.20 -4.79
CA ARG A 324 -18.49 4.49 -5.15
C ARG A 324 -18.71 5.59 -4.11
N SER A 325 -19.85 5.61 -3.44
CA SER A 325 -20.21 6.65 -2.46
C SER A 325 -19.67 6.40 -1.05
N MET A 326 -19.00 5.28 -0.84
CA MET A 326 -18.43 4.91 0.46
C MET A 326 -17.02 5.48 0.64
N SER A 327 -16.62 5.75 1.89
CA SER A 327 -15.22 6.09 2.19
C SER A 327 -14.29 4.91 1.92
N GLY A 328 -13.00 5.19 1.63
CA GLY A 328 -12.00 4.17 1.38
C GLY A 328 -11.89 3.11 2.49
N GLY A 329 -11.97 3.51 3.75
CA GLY A 329 -11.96 2.58 4.89
C GLY A 329 -13.18 1.65 4.90
N ASN A 330 -14.37 2.13 4.56
CA ASN A 330 -15.57 1.29 4.50
C ASN A 330 -15.59 0.41 3.24
N GLN A 331 -15.06 0.87 2.12
CA GLN A 331 -14.83 0.04 0.94
C GLN A 331 -13.89 -1.14 1.28
N GLN A 332 -12.82 -0.87 2.01
CA GLN A 332 -11.86 -1.90 2.42
C GLN A 332 -12.49 -2.89 3.41
N LYS A 333 -13.27 -2.41 4.38
CA LYS A 333 -14.03 -3.27 5.30
C LYS A 333 -15.01 -4.18 4.55
N ALA A 334 -15.67 -3.69 3.51
CA ALA A 334 -16.57 -4.50 2.67
C ALA A 334 -15.82 -5.61 1.92
N ILE A 335 -14.64 -5.31 1.37
CA ILE A 335 -13.78 -6.33 0.74
C ILE A 335 -13.37 -7.38 1.77
N ILE A 336 -12.90 -6.96 2.95
CA ILE A 336 -12.47 -7.85 4.02
C ILE A 336 -13.66 -8.72 4.47
N ALA A 337 -14.83 -8.13 4.70
CA ALA A 337 -16.03 -8.87 5.09
C ALA A 337 -16.33 -10.00 4.09
N ARG A 338 -16.34 -9.70 2.80
CA ARG A 338 -16.53 -10.70 1.74
C ARG A 338 -15.47 -11.80 1.75
N GLU A 339 -14.19 -11.42 1.81
CA GLU A 339 -13.08 -12.37 1.70
C GLU A 339 -12.92 -13.25 2.95
N VAL A 340 -13.19 -12.70 4.12
CA VAL A 340 -13.12 -13.41 5.40
C VAL A 340 -14.30 -14.36 5.59
N ASP A 341 -15.51 -13.94 5.21
CA ASP A 341 -16.72 -14.74 5.35
C ASP A 341 -16.72 -16.01 4.46
N LEU A 342 -15.97 -15.98 3.34
CA LEU A 342 -15.74 -17.17 2.50
C LEU A 342 -15.04 -18.31 3.25
N SER A 343 -14.55 -18.05 4.45
CA SER A 343 -13.91 -19.02 5.36
C SER A 343 -12.79 -19.86 4.71
N SER A 344 -12.00 -19.23 3.85
CA SER A 344 -10.92 -19.86 3.10
C SER A 344 -9.79 -20.33 4.01
N ASP A 345 -9.05 -21.35 3.59
CA ASP A 345 -7.85 -21.85 4.30
C ASP A 345 -6.68 -20.88 4.17
N LEU A 346 -6.58 -20.18 3.03
CA LEU A 346 -5.56 -19.18 2.72
C LEU A 346 -6.19 -17.83 2.43
N LEU A 347 -5.79 -16.81 3.19
CA LEU A 347 -6.09 -15.41 2.92
C LEU A 347 -4.84 -14.69 2.40
N ILE A 348 -4.86 -14.21 1.16
CA ILE A 348 -3.83 -13.33 0.60
C ILE A 348 -4.30 -11.89 0.78
N ALA A 349 -3.58 -11.09 1.57
CA ALA A 349 -3.89 -9.69 1.84
C ALA A 349 -2.77 -8.80 1.29
N VAL A 350 -3.08 -8.00 0.25
CA VAL A 350 -2.10 -7.14 -0.41
C VAL A 350 -2.34 -5.70 -0.04
N GLN A 351 -1.38 -5.10 0.65
CA GLN A 351 -1.44 -3.72 1.14
C GLN A 351 -2.81 -3.36 1.77
N PRO A 352 -3.32 -4.19 2.69
CA PRO A 352 -4.71 -4.10 3.14
C PRO A 352 -5.01 -2.79 3.90
N THR A 353 -3.98 -2.11 4.39
CA THR A 353 -4.10 -0.88 5.19
C THR A 353 -3.73 0.40 4.42
N ARG A 354 -3.30 0.28 3.16
CA ARG A 354 -2.79 1.41 2.36
C ARG A 354 -3.82 2.54 2.19
N GLY A 355 -3.41 3.76 2.56
CA GLY A 355 -4.23 4.98 2.40
C GLY A 355 -5.49 4.98 3.26
N LEU A 356 -5.43 4.38 4.45
CA LEU A 356 -6.51 4.33 5.40
C LEU A 356 -6.17 5.09 6.68
N ASP A 357 -7.21 5.52 7.40
CA ASP A 357 -7.04 6.14 8.72
C ASP A 357 -6.61 5.13 9.79
N VAL A 358 -6.04 5.64 10.88
CA VAL A 358 -5.50 4.82 12.00
C VAL A 358 -6.53 3.84 12.56
N GLY A 359 -7.81 4.24 12.62
CA GLY A 359 -8.87 3.37 13.13
C GLY A 359 -9.21 2.22 12.20
N ALA A 360 -9.16 2.44 10.89
CA ALA A 360 -9.33 1.39 9.90
C ALA A 360 -8.11 0.45 9.88
N ILE A 361 -6.90 0.99 10.01
CA ILE A 361 -5.66 0.20 10.10
C ILE A 361 -5.72 -0.75 11.31
N GLU A 362 -6.04 -0.23 12.50
CA GLU A 362 -6.19 -1.06 13.72
C GLU A 362 -7.20 -2.19 13.50
N TYR A 363 -8.36 -1.87 12.94
CA TYR A 363 -9.40 -2.86 12.68
C TYR A 363 -8.91 -3.98 11.75
N ILE A 364 -8.26 -3.62 10.65
CA ILE A 364 -7.77 -4.58 9.64
C ILE A 364 -6.68 -5.47 10.22
N ARG A 365 -5.72 -4.91 10.96
CA ARG A 365 -4.67 -5.68 11.62
C ARG A 365 -5.25 -6.69 12.62
N LYS A 366 -6.25 -6.28 13.43
CA LYS A 366 -6.98 -7.19 14.33
C LYS A 366 -7.66 -8.32 13.56
N GLU A 367 -8.28 -8.02 12.43
CA GLU A 367 -8.95 -9.03 11.61
C GLU A 367 -7.96 -10.05 11.03
N LEU A 368 -6.81 -9.61 10.52
CA LEU A 368 -5.75 -10.51 10.04
C LEU A 368 -5.24 -11.43 11.15
N LEU A 369 -5.02 -10.89 12.35
CA LEU A 369 -4.64 -11.69 13.52
C LEU A 369 -5.74 -12.66 13.94
N ALA A 370 -7.00 -12.27 13.90
CA ALA A 370 -8.13 -13.15 14.18
C ALA A 370 -8.20 -14.32 13.18
N GLN A 371 -7.94 -14.09 11.89
CA GLN A 371 -7.88 -15.17 10.91
C GLN A 371 -6.72 -16.15 11.19
N ARG A 372 -5.53 -15.62 11.52
CA ARG A 372 -4.38 -16.41 11.96
C ARG A 372 -4.71 -17.25 13.20
N ASP A 373 -5.26 -16.64 14.24
CA ASP A 373 -5.59 -17.30 15.52
C ASP A 373 -6.72 -18.34 15.37
N ALA A 374 -7.58 -18.17 14.37
CA ALA A 374 -8.55 -19.18 13.93
C ALA A 374 -7.91 -20.37 13.17
N GLY A 375 -6.58 -20.41 13.05
CA GLY A 375 -5.84 -21.50 12.39
C GLY A 375 -5.80 -21.41 10.87
N LYS A 376 -6.10 -20.24 10.27
CA LYS A 376 -5.95 -20.03 8.82
C LYS A 376 -4.53 -19.58 8.48
N ALA A 377 -4.11 -19.82 7.25
CA ALA A 377 -2.89 -19.26 6.70
C ALA A 377 -3.15 -17.87 6.14
N VAL A 378 -2.27 -16.92 6.45
CA VAL A 378 -2.36 -15.55 5.92
C VAL A 378 -1.05 -15.20 5.22
N LEU A 379 -1.14 -14.85 3.94
CA LEU A 379 -0.04 -14.26 3.19
C LEU A 379 -0.28 -12.75 3.11
N LEU A 380 0.44 -12.00 3.91
CA LEU A 380 0.44 -10.53 3.88
C LEU A 380 1.47 -10.06 2.84
N VAL A 381 1.12 -9.08 2.02
CA VAL A 381 2.07 -8.32 1.19
C VAL A 381 1.96 -6.87 1.60
N SER A 382 3.01 -6.31 2.17
CA SER A 382 3.00 -4.94 2.66
C SER A 382 4.29 -4.19 2.38
N LEU A 383 4.17 -2.90 2.10
CA LEU A 383 5.26 -1.95 1.95
C LEU A 383 5.41 -1.06 3.20
N GLU A 384 4.42 -1.10 4.11
CA GLU A 384 4.40 -0.28 5.33
C GLU A 384 5.24 -0.96 6.41
N LEU A 385 6.36 -0.32 6.81
CA LEU A 385 7.31 -0.89 7.78
C LEU A 385 6.68 -1.30 9.10
N ASP A 386 5.80 -0.44 9.64
CA ASP A 386 5.13 -0.71 10.91
C ASP A 386 4.25 -1.96 10.81
N GLU A 387 3.58 -2.16 9.65
CA GLU A 387 2.79 -3.35 9.41
C GLU A 387 3.66 -4.60 9.25
N VAL A 388 4.77 -4.48 8.50
CA VAL A 388 5.72 -5.59 8.27
C VAL A 388 6.41 -6.04 9.56
N LEU A 389 6.70 -5.13 10.49
CA LEU A 389 7.38 -5.47 11.75
C LEU A 389 6.41 -5.92 12.85
N GLU A 390 5.14 -5.47 12.83
CA GLU A 390 4.21 -5.70 13.93
C GLU A 390 3.26 -6.87 13.71
N VAL A 391 2.77 -7.07 12.47
CA VAL A 391 1.67 -8.00 12.20
C VAL A 391 2.14 -9.44 11.93
N PRO A 392 3.14 -9.70 11.07
CA PRO A 392 3.48 -11.06 10.68
C PRO A 392 4.27 -11.83 11.77
N ASP A 393 4.32 -13.14 11.58
CA ASP A 393 5.15 -14.05 12.36
C ASP A 393 6.50 -14.29 11.70
N ARG A 394 6.56 -14.09 10.36
CA ARG A 394 7.74 -14.28 9.52
C ARG A 394 7.72 -13.31 8.37
N ILE A 395 8.90 -12.78 8.02
CA ILE A 395 9.08 -11.82 6.92
C ILE A 395 9.93 -12.45 5.82
N LEU A 396 9.42 -12.46 4.61
CA LEU A 396 10.13 -12.82 3.38
C LEU A 396 10.41 -11.51 2.62
N VAL A 397 11.68 -11.16 2.43
CA VAL A 397 12.01 -9.91 1.74
C VAL A 397 12.23 -10.20 0.25
N MET A 398 11.50 -9.46 -0.58
CA MET A 398 11.56 -9.58 -2.03
C MET A 398 12.31 -8.40 -2.65
N TYR A 399 13.33 -8.70 -3.46
CA TYR A 399 14.11 -7.73 -4.22
C TYR A 399 14.41 -8.27 -5.62
N GLU A 400 14.21 -7.45 -6.66
CA GLU A 400 14.41 -7.82 -8.07
C GLU A 400 13.82 -9.19 -8.46
N GLY A 401 12.60 -9.44 -8.00
CA GLY A 401 11.86 -10.66 -8.33
C GLY A 401 12.25 -11.90 -7.53
N ALA A 402 13.21 -11.84 -6.63
CA ALA A 402 13.67 -12.98 -5.84
C ALA A 402 13.46 -12.73 -4.34
N ILE A 403 13.27 -13.80 -3.55
CA ILE A 403 13.33 -13.71 -2.09
C ILE A 403 14.80 -13.69 -1.68
N VAL A 404 15.23 -12.55 -1.09
CA VAL A 404 16.63 -12.28 -0.71
C VAL A 404 16.89 -12.46 0.78
N GLY A 405 15.85 -12.62 1.59
CA GLY A 405 15.97 -12.83 3.03
C GLY A 405 14.69 -13.38 3.65
N GLU A 406 14.87 -14.16 4.71
CA GLU A 406 13.82 -14.60 5.62
C GLU A 406 14.18 -14.14 7.02
N LEU A 407 13.29 -13.35 7.65
CA LEU A 407 13.56 -12.62 8.89
C LEU A 407 12.45 -12.91 9.93
N ASP A 408 12.85 -12.85 11.19
CA ASP A 408 11.93 -12.89 12.33
C ASP A 408 11.63 -11.45 12.79
N PRO A 409 10.37 -10.99 12.73
CA PRO A 409 10.01 -9.62 13.09
C PRO A 409 10.37 -9.26 14.53
N ARG A 410 10.50 -10.23 15.44
CA ARG A 410 10.86 -10.01 16.86
C ARG A 410 12.29 -9.53 17.04
N TYR A 411 13.17 -9.82 16.10
CA TYR A 411 14.61 -9.52 16.17
C TYR A 411 15.06 -8.58 15.06
N THR A 412 14.20 -8.26 14.11
CA THR A 412 14.50 -7.43 12.95
C THR A 412 14.23 -5.95 13.24
N THR A 413 15.20 -5.09 12.95
CA THR A 413 15.02 -3.64 13.03
C THR A 413 14.57 -3.05 11.69
N ALA A 414 13.90 -1.88 11.73
CA ALA A 414 13.51 -1.15 10.51
C ALA A 414 14.71 -0.86 9.60
N LYS A 415 15.89 -0.58 10.18
CA LYS A 415 17.13 -0.33 9.42
C LYS A 415 17.61 -1.59 8.70
N GLU A 416 17.64 -2.72 9.39
CA GLU A 416 18.03 -4.01 8.81
C GLU A 416 17.07 -4.41 7.69
N LEU A 417 15.77 -4.38 7.94
CA LEU A 417 14.75 -4.64 6.93
C LEU A 417 14.94 -3.75 5.69
N GLY A 418 15.22 -2.46 5.89
CA GLY A 418 15.50 -1.52 4.82
C GLY A 418 16.72 -1.91 3.96
N LEU A 419 17.78 -2.47 4.55
CA LEU A 419 18.94 -2.95 3.80
C LEU A 419 18.62 -4.14 2.89
N TYR A 420 17.82 -5.09 3.39
CA TYR A 420 17.33 -6.21 2.56
C TYR A 420 16.41 -5.70 1.44
N MET A 421 15.47 -4.79 1.74
CA MET A 421 14.54 -4.23 0.76
C MET A 421 15.25 -3.44 -0.34
N ALA A 422 16.40 -2.83 -0.02
CA ALA A 422 17.25 -2.11 -0.97
C ALA A 422 18.25 -3.02 -1.70
N GLY A 423 18.27 -4.33 -1.43
CA GLY A 423 19.20 -5.29 -2.03
C GLY A 423 20.65 -5.19 -1.55
N ALA A 424 20.92 -4.37 -0.53
CA ALA A 424 22.24 -4.19 0.05
C ALA A 424 22.66 -5.35 0.98
N GLN A 425 21.70 -6.15 1.42
CA GLN A 425 21.91 -7.34 2.23
C GLN A 425 21.10 -8.51 1.66
N ARG A 426 21.67 -9.72 1.70
CA ARG A 426 21.03 -10.97 1.29
C ARG A 426 21.40 -12.08 2.27
N ASN A 427 20.46 -12.94 2.62
CA ASN A 427 20.80 -14.20 3.28
C ASN A 427 21.38 -15.14 2.21
N ALA A 428 22.53 -15.75 2.52
CA ALA A 428 23.21 -16.69 1.64
C ALA A 428 22.41 -17.99 1.45
#